data_c810e2f7ea1530a3d6d0f3a73ad8a264
#
_entry.id   c810e2f7ea1530a3d6d0f3a73ad8a264
#
_cell.length_a   1.000
_cell.length_b   1.000
_cell.length_c   1.000
_cell.angle_alpha   90.00
_cell.angle_beta   90.00
_cell.angle_gamma   90.00
#
_symmetry.space_group_name_H-M   'P 1'
#
loop_
_entity.id
_entity.type
_entity.pdbx_description
1 polymer ?
#
loop_
_entity_poly.entity_id
_entity_poly.type
_entity_poly.pdbx_seq_one_letter_code
_entity_poly.pdbx_strand_id
1 'polypeptide(L)'
;MKIINTLENMELSTSNLVESYWELDILNDIYFIPKKVDKRKRYELIRDEEFLRLLETTVSFLKKCDVVKVIEELFHEFEDDTKYQLKGEKLYLILGYHTTTIYSTVVNSEEISVLCLESLEGNMDKLKMLLAHEFTHYIRKRLLECDIFETSIGERIITEGIASNYSREMVPSKTDSFYCIVSEDTVSWVATHTDFIRNYIKDNLCDNILMRDLFYMYADISFPVRCGYVYGYFVVKNYLEENGLQVKDILGIDWKEILKV
;
A
#
# COMPACT_ATOMS: atom_id res chain seq x y z
N MET A 1 -10.85 -6.71 12.16
CA MET A 1 -10.29 -5.35 11.95
C MET A 1 -11.29 -4.28 12.40
N LYS A 2 -10.82 -3.12 12.87
CA LYS A 2 -11.68 -1.96 13.14
C LYS A 2 -11.49 -0.91 12.06
N ILE A 3 -12.57 -0.57 11.33
CA ILE A 3 -12.56 0.47 10.30
C ILE A 3 -13.03 1.78 10.93
N ILE A 4 -12.29 2.85 10.70
CA ILE A 4 -12.57 4.20 11.22
C ILE A 4 -12.73 5.13 10.03
N ASN A 5 -14.00 5.42 9.70
CA ASN A 5 -14.33 6.33 8.60
C ASN A 5 -14.35 7.78 9.12
N THR A 6 -13.33 8.55 8.81
CA THR A 6 -13.24 9.95 9.26
C THR A 6 -14.24 10.87 8.55
N LEU A 7 -14.94 10.37 7.52
CA LEU A 7 -15.94 11.12 6.76
C LEU A 7 -17.39 10.79 7.16
N GLU A 8 -17.60 9.89 8.13
CA GLU A 8 -18.93 9.33 8.45
C GLU A 8 -20.00 10.39 8.75
N ASN A 9 -19.62 11.49 9.40
CA ASN A 9 -20.55 12.57 9.80
C ASN A 9 -20.39 13.84 8.95
N MET A 10 -19.71 13.78 7.81
CA MET A 10 -19.48 14.95 6.98
C MET A 10 -20.51 15.03 5.85
N GLU A 11 -20.95 16.24 5.55
CA GLU A 11 -21.73 16.48 4.34
C GLU A 11 -20.83 16.27 3.12
N LEU A 12 -21.13 15.23 2.33
CA LEU A 12 -20.38 14.86 1.14
C LEU A 12 -20.66 15.84 -0.02
N SER A 13 -20.12 17.04 0.09
CA SER A 13 -20.01 18.00 -1.02
C SER A 13 -18.56 18.45 -1.14
N THR A 14 -18.09 18.68 -2.37
CA THR A 14 -16.67 19.03 -2.62
C THR A 14 -16.24 20.27 -1.85
N SER A 15 -17.08 21.30 -1.80
CA SER A 15 -16.80 22.55 -1.08
C SER A 15 -16.70 22.36 0.44
N ASN A 16 -17.63 21.64 1.03
CA ASN A 16 -17.67 21.45 2.49
C ASN A 16 -16.58 20.49 2.95
N LEU A 17 -16.26 19.46 2.19
CA LEU A 17 -15.19 18.53 2.52
C LEU A 17 -13.84 19.23 2.61
N VAL A 18 -13.56 20.14 1.70
CA VAL A 18 -12.29 20.88 1.68
C VAL A 18 -12.15 21.75 2.94
N GLU A 19 -13.19 22.45 3.36
CA GLU A 19 -13.12 23.37 4.50
C GLU A 19 -13.18 22.67 5.85
N SER A 20 -14.13 21.73 6.02
CA SER A 20 -14.40 21.10 7.32
C SER A 20 -13.44 19.97 7.65
N TYR A 21 -12.98 19.23 6.65
CA TYR A 21 -12.13 18.05 6.85
C TYR A 21 -10.75 18.42 7.44
N TRP A 22 -10.19 19.59 7.09
CA TRP A 22 -8.88 20.05 7.53
C TRP A 22 -8.84 20.48 8.99
N GLU A 23 -9.98 20.67 9.60
CA GLU A 23 -10.11 21.05 11.00
C GLU A 23 -10.25 19.85 11.94
N LEU A 24 -10.29 18.60 11.39
CA LEU A 24 -10.37 17.40 12.22
C LEU A 24 -9.05 17.18 12.97
N ASP A 25 -9.12 17.21 14.29
CA ASP A 25 -7.96 16.98 15.17
C ASP A 25 -7.25 15.66 14.89
N ILE A 26 -8.01 14.61 14.53
CA ILE A 26 -7.47 13.29 14.21
C ILE A 26 -6.45 13.31 13.05
N LEU A 27 -6.57 14.25 12.11
CA LEU A 27 -5.62 14.39 11.02
C LEU A 27 -4.25 14.86 11.49
N ASN A 28 -4.18 15.59 12.58
CA ASN A 28 -2.92 16.03 13.17
C ASN A 28 -2.09 14.86 13.72
N ASP A 29 -2.75 13.77 14.09
CA ASP A 29 -2.13 12.58 14.64
C ASP A 29 -1.80 11.54 13.56
N ILE A 30 -2.60 11.47 12.49
CA ILE A 30 -2.46 10.49 11.40
C ILE A 30 -1.46 10.94 10.34
N TYR A 31 -1.35 12.25 10.09
CA TYR A 31 -0.51 12.75 9.01
C TYR A 31 0.97 12.73 9.33
N PHE A 32 1.72 12.10 8.44
CA PHE A 32 3.19 12.21 8.32
C PHE A 32 3.66 13.64 7.97
N ILE A 33 2.72 14.52 7.72
CA ILE A 33 2.99 15.92 7.44
C ILE A 33 3.27 16.58 8.79
N PRO A 34 4.46 17.19 8.97
CA PRO A 34 4.75 17.92 10.19
C PRO A 34 3.59 18.86 10.53
N LYS A 35 3.23 18.97 11.80
CA LYS A 35 2.16 19.84 12.35
C LYS A 35 2.14 21.31 11.82
N LYS A 36 3.08 21.64 10.94
CA LYS A 36 3.28 22.90 10.24
C LYS A 36 3.15 22.78 8.73
N VAL A 37 2.23 21.96 8.21
CA VAL A 37 1.83 22.24 6.83
C VAL A 37 1.14 23.59 6.84
N ASP A 38 1.93 24.55 6.40
CA ASP A 38 1.55 25.93 6.25
C ASP A 38 0.14 25.99 5.63
N LYS A 39 -0.75 26.74 6.26
CA LYS A 39 -2.10 27.02 5.73
C LYS A 39 -2.05 27.37 4.23
N ARG A 40 -0.94 27.95 3.78
CA ARG A 40 -0.67 28.32 2.39
C ARG A 40 -0.61 27.09 1.46
N LYS A 41 0.04 26.00 1.84
CA LYS A 41 0.04 24.74 1.05
C LYS A 41 -1.34 24.12 0.98
N ARG A 42 -2.14 24.24 2.04
CA ARG A 42 -3.53 23.80 2.04
C ARG A 42 -4.35 24.57 1.00
N TYR A 43 -4.18 25.91 0.92
CA TYR A 43 -4.85 26.75 -0.07
C TYR A 43 -4.37 26.50 -1.51
N GLU A 44 -3.13 26.07 -1.69
CA GLU A 44 -2.61 25.71 -3.02
C GLU A 44 -3.26 24.41 -3.52
N LEU A 45 -3.41 23.39 -2.68
CA LEU A 45 -4.08 22.13 -3.02
C LEU A 45 -5.57 22.31 -3.35
N ILE A 46 -6.26 23.18 -2.62
CA ILE A 46 -7.69 23.53 -2.90
C ILE A 46 -7.89 24.16 -4.29
N ARG A 47 -6.84 24.69 -4.89
CA ARG A 47 -6.85 25.29 -6.23
C ARG A 47 -6.31 24.36 -7.31
N ASP A 48 -5.84 23.19 -6.93
CA ASP A 48 -5.35 22.19 -7.86
C ASP A 48 -6.56 21.51 -8.52
N GLU A 49 -6.74 21.75 -9.83
CA GLU A 49 -7.86 21.21 -10.60
C GLU A 49 -7.88 19.68 -10.60
N GLU A 50 -6.72 19.05 -10.60
CA GLU A 50 -6.62 17.59 -10.56
C GLU A 50 -7.08 17.04 -9.21
N PHE A 51 -6.66 17.66 -8.11
CA PHE A 51 -7.12 17.30 -6.78
C PHE A 51 -8.64 17.47 -6.62
N LEU A 52 -9.20 18.58 -7.09
CA LEU A 52 -10.65 18.82 -7.04
C LEU A 52 -11.41 17.78 -7.86
N ARG A 53 -10.92 17.41 -9.03
CA ARG A 53 -11.50 16.33 -9.87
C ARG A 53 -11.48 14.98 -9.14
N LEU A 54 -10.39 14.65 -8.46
CA LEU A 54 -10.28 13.43 -7.66
C LEU A 54 -11.25 13.44 -6.48
N LEU A 55 -11.41 14.57 -5.79
CA LEU A 55 -12.40 14.72 -4.73
C LEU A 55 -13.83 14.52 -5.24
N GLU A 56 -14.20 15.11 -6.37
CA GLU A 56 -15.52 14.92 -6.98
C GLU A 56 -15.79 13.45 -7.31
N THR A 57 -14.80 12.77 -7.87
CA THR A 57 -14.86 11.34 -8.16
C THR A 57 -15.03 10.53 -6.87
N THR A 58 -14.30 10.87 -5.82
CA THR A 58 -14.38 10.23 -4.51
C THR A 58 -15.75 10.43 -3.87
N VAL A 59 -16.26 11.67 -3.86
CA VAL A 59 -17.62 11.98 -3.37
C VAL A 59 -18.68 11.17 -4.14
N SER A 60 -18.56 11.11 -5.46
CA SER A 60 -19.49 10.33 -6.29
C SER A 60 -19.42 8.83 -5.97
N PHE A 61 -18.22 8.31 -5.71
CA PHE A 61 -18.01 6.92 -5.32
C PHE A 61 -18.64 6.63 -3.94
N LEU A 62 -18.35 7.44 -2.93
CA LEU A 62 -18.88 7.29 -1.57
C LEU A 62 -20.41 7.41 -1.49
N LYS A 63 -21.02 8.22 -2.37
CA LYS A 63 -22.49 8.30 -2.46
C LYS A 63 -23.14 7.05 -3.08
N LYS A 64 -22.39 6.28 -3.85
CA LYS A 64 -22.90 5.09 -4.55
C LYS A 64 -22.72 3.79 -3.79
N CYS A 65 -21.76 3.74 -2.86
CA CYS A 65 -21.47 2.54 -2.10
C CYS A 65 -21.21 2.85 -0.62
N ASP A 66 -21.61 1.96 0.25
CA ASP A 66 -21.17 1.91 1.64
C ASP A 66 -19.74 1.34 1.67
N VAL A 67 -18.75 2.22 1.60
CA VAL A 67 -17.34 1.82 1.52
C VAL A 67 -16.90 1.02 2.74
N VAL A 68 -17.42 1.31 3.93
CA VAL A 68 -17.07 0.58 5.16
C VAL A 68 -17.54 -0.87 5.03
N LYS A 69 -18.80 -1.06 4.66
CA LYS A 69 -19.37 -2.40 4.46
C LYS A 69 -18.61 -3.18 3.38
N VAL A 70 -18.28 -2.53 2.26
CA VAL A 70 -17.49 -3.17 1.20
C VAL A 70 -16.12 -3.62 1.72
N ILE A 71 -15.44 -2.79 2.51
CA ILE A 71 -14.14 -3.14 3.08
C ILE A 71 -14.27 -4.31 4.07
N GLU A 72 -15.30 -4.32 4.91
CA GLU A 72 -15.58 -5.44 5.82
C GLU A 72 -15.81 -6.75 5.05
N GLU A 73 -16.61 -6.72 3.99
CA GLU A 73 -16.87 -7.89 3.13
C GLU A 73 -15.59 -8.38 2.46
N LEU A 74 -14.72 -7.49 1.97
CA LEU A 74 -13.44 -7.85 1.36
C LEU A 74 -12.48 -8.48 2.38
N PHE A 75 -12.39 -7.96 3.61
CA PHE A 75 -11.56 -8.58 4.63
C PHE A 75 -12.08 -9.95 5.04
N HIS A 76 -13.40 -10.17 5.11
CA HIS A 76 -13.94 -11.50 5.33
C HIS A 76 -13.59 -12.45 4.18
N GLU A 77 -13.67 -12.01 2.91
CA GLU A 77 -13.20 -12.80 1.76
C GLU A 77 -11.74 -13.22 1.90
N PHE A 78 -10.86 -12.29 2.30
CA PHE A 78 -9.42 -12.58 2.48
C PHE A 78 -9.15 -13.52 3.67
N GLU A 79 -9.86 -13.34 4.78
CA GLU A 79 -9.79 -14.23 5.95
C GLU A 79 -10.26 -15.65 5.59
N ASP A 80 -11.32 -15.76 4.79
CA ASP A 80 -11.83 -17.04 4.32
C ASP A 80 -10.89 -17.75 3.34
N ASP A 81 -10.22 -17.00 2.45
CA ASP A 81 -9.25 -17.58 1.52
C ASP A 81 -8.00 -18.07 2.25
N THR A 82 -7.43 -17.24 3.09
CA THR A 82 -6.15 -17.53 3.76
C THR A 82 -6.28 -18.32 5.05
N LYS A 83 -7.48 -18.36 5.67
CA LYS A 83 -7.76 -18.90 7.02
C LYS A 83 -7.09 -18.12 8.17
N TYR A 84 -6.54 -16.94 7.89
CA TYR A 84 -6.02 -16.03 8.91
C TYR A 84 -7.03 -14.93 9.23
N GLN A 85 -7.18 -14.59 10.51
CA GLN A 85 -8.09 -13.56 10.98
C GLN A 85 -7.35 -12.31 11.44
N LEU A 86 -7.83 -11.15 11.04
CA LEU A 86 -7.35 -9.86 11.54
C LEU A 86 -7.94 -9.59 12.93
N LYS A 87 -7.07 -9.34 13.92
CA LYS A 87 -7.47 -9.03 15.29
C LYS A 87 -6.68 -7.85 15.83
N GLY A 88 -7.38 -6.78 16.13
CA GLY A 88 -6.80 -5.59 16.76
C GLY A 88 -6.30 -4.53 15.79
N GLU A 89 -6.19 -4.82 14.49
CA GLU A 89 -5.76 -3.85 13.48
C GLU A 89 -6.81 -2.76 13.27
N LYS A 90 -6.32 -1.56 12.96
CA LYS A 90 -7.12 -0.38 12.68
C LYS A 90 -6.82 0.14 11.27
N LEU A 91 -7.87 0.35 10.48
CA LEU A 91 -7.81 1.00 9.18
C LEU A 91 -8.57 2.32 9.24
N TYR A 92 -7.87 3.41 9.00
CA TYR A 92 -8.44 4.74 8.88
C TYR A 92 -8.72 5.05 7.41
N LEU A 93 -9.93 5.49 7.12
CA LEU A 93 -10.34 6.01 5.82
C LEU A 93 -10.24 7.53 5.87
N ILE A 94 -9.38 8.11 5.05
CA ILE A 94 -9.15 9.54 5.03
C ILE A 94 -9.23 10.10 3.60
N LEU A 95 -9.29 11.42 3.50
CA LEU A 95 -8.90 12.13 2.29
C LEU A 95 -7.41 12.47 2.42
N GLY A 96 -6.57 11.81 1.68
CA GLY A 96 -5.15 12.12 1.59
C GLY A 96 -4.91 13.23 0.56
N TYR A 97 -3.72 13.75 0.47
CA TYR A 97 -3.42 14.89 -0.38
C TYR A 97 -2.70 14.48 -1.65
N HIS A 98 -3.21 13.48 -2.36
CA HIS A 98 -2.61 13.05 -3.62
C HIS A 98 -1.17 12.48 -3.49
N THR A 99 -0.74 12.22 -2.25
CA THR A 99 0.65 11.87 -1.99
C THR A 99 0.89 10.37 -1.82
N THR A 100 -0.16 9.62 -1.51
CA THR A 100 -0.04 8.17 -1.25
C THR A 100 -1.39 7.47 -1.39
N THR A 101 -1.37 6.14 -1.43
CA THR A 101 -2.58 5.32 -1.57
C THR A 101 -3.00 4.69 -0.25
N ILE A 102 -2.18 3.78 0.26
CA ILE A 102 -2.33 3.14 1.56
C ILE A 102 -0.95 3.11 2.22
N TYR A 103 -0.90 3.25 3.53
CA TYR A 103 0.35 3.17 4.28
C TYR A 103 0.09 2.85 5.74
N SER A 104 1.07 2.22 6.38
CA SER A 104 1.08 2.00 7.83
C SER A 104 1.88 3.08 8.54
N THR A 105 1.44 3.47 9.73
CA THR A 105 2.11 4.46 10.59
C THR A 105 1.83 4.16 12.07
N VAL A 106 2.51 4.85 12.97
CA VAL A 106 2.32 4.73 14.41
C VAL A 106 1.68 6.00 14.96
N VAL A 107 0.55 5.86 15.64
CA VAL A 107 -0.16 6.93 16.32
C VAL A 107 -0.39 6.52 17.77
N ASN A 108 0.07 7.34 18.75
CA ASN A 108 -0.04 7.07 20.18
C ASN A 108 0.46 5.66 20.58
N SER A 109 1.58 5.23 19.99
CA SER A 109 2.19 3.90 20.19
C SER A 109 1.35 2.74 19.63
N GLU A 110 0.32 2.99 18.86
CA GLU A 110 -0.43 1.98 18.12
C GLU A 110 -0.09 2.06 16.64
N GLU A 111 0.15 0.93 16.02
CA GLU A 111 0.26 0.83 14.57
C GLU A 111 -1.12 0.85 13.94
N ILE A 112 -1.27 1.65 12.92
CA ILE A 112 -2.50 1.80 12.16
C ILE A 112 -2.19 1.80 10.67
N SER A 113 -3.14 1.39 9.86
CA SER A 113 -3.10 1.65 8.42
C SER A 113 -4.05 2.75 8.02
N VAL A 114 -3.67 3.48 6.99
CA VAL A 114 -4.39 4.63 6.48
C VAL A 114 -4.63 4.46 5.00
N LEU A 115 -5.88 4.47 4.57
CA LEU A 115 -6.30 4.44 3.17
C LEU A 115 -6.75 5.83 2.73
N CYS A 116 -6.10 6.36 1.71
CA CYS A 116 -6.45 7.63 1.09
C CYS A 116 -7.50 7.41 -0.01
N LEU A 117 -8.74 7.79 0.25
CA LEU A 117 -9.89 7.45 -0.60
C LEU A 117 -9.83 8.08 -1.99
N GLU A 118 -9.28 9.29 -2.13
CA GLU A 118 -9.14 9.94 -3.42
C GLU A 118 -8.16 9.22 -4.35
N SER A 119 -7.21 8.49 -3.77
CA SER A 119 -6.27 7.69 -4.53
C SER A 119 -6.93 6.51 -5.26
N LEU A 120 -8.13 6.12 -4.83
CA LEU A 120 -8.90 5.05 -5.47
C LEU A 120 -9.45 5.47 -6.84
N GLU A 121 -9.63 6.76 -7.08
CA GLU A 121 -10.24 7.30 -8.30
C GLU A 121 -11.64 6.70 -8.57
N GLY A 122 -12.37 6.33 -7.50
CA GLY A 122 -13.65 5.63 -7.60
C GLY A 122 -13.58 4.20 -8.16
N ASN A 123 -12.40 3.59 -8.18
CA ASN A 123 -12.17 2.27 -8.77
C ASN A 123 -12.20 1.17 -7.71
N MET A 124 -13.20 0.28 -7.80
CA MET A 124 -13.39 -0.83 -6.87
C MET A 124 -12.28 -1.89 -6.95
N ASP A 125 -11.75 -2.15 -8.15
CA ASP A 125 -10.63 -3.09 -8.32
C ASP A 125 -9.37 -2.56 -7.64
N LYS A 126 -9.15 -1.24 -7.69
CA LYS A 126 -8.04 -0.59 -6.98
C LYS A 126 -8.21 -0.66 -5.47
N LEU A 127 -9.44 -0.47 -4.96
CA LEU A 127 -9.74 -0.69 -3.54
C LEU A 127 -9.43 -2.13 -3.12
N LYS A 128 -9.98 -3.13 -3.84
CA LYS A 128 -9.75 -4.55 -3.53
C LYS A 128 -8.26 -4.91 -3.58
N MET A 129 -7.54 -4.42 -4.60
CA MET A 129 -6.11 -4.63 -4.76
C MET A 129 -5.30 -4.08 -3.59
N LEU A 130 -5.55 -2.83 -3.18
CA LEU A 130 -4.84 -2.19 -2.06
C LEU A 130 -5.12 -2.87 -0.73
N LEU A 131 -6.36 -3.27 -0.48
CA LEU A 131 -6.73 -3.98 0.74
C LEU A 131 -6.12 -5.38 0.79
N ALA A 132 -6.07 -6.10 -0.33
CA ALA A 132 -5.39 -7.39 -0.42
C ALA A 132 -3.89 -7.26 -0.14
N HIS A 133 -3.26 -6.23 -0.68
CA HIS A 133 -1.86 -5.89 -0.43
C HIS A 133 -1.60 -5.68 1.07
N GLU A 134 -2.38 -4.81 1.71
CA GLU A 134 -2.22 -4.49 3.13
C GLU A 134 -2.54 -5.67 4.04
N PHE A 135 -3.53 -6.49 3.67
CA PHE A 135 -3.88 -7.70 4.40
C PHE A 135 -2.68 -8.65 4.55
N THR A 136 -1.89 -8.83 3.50
CA THR A 136 -0.71 -9.69 3.57
C THR A 136 0.35 -9.15 4.51
N HIS A 137 0.54 -7.83 4.58
CA HIS A 137 1.45 -7.21 5.55
C HIS A 137 1.04 -7.52 6.98
N TYR A 138 -0.25 -7.41 7.33
CA TYR A 138 -0.74 -7.76 8.65
C TYR A 138 -0.48 -9.22 9.00
N ILE A 139 -0.74 -10.13 8.07
CA ILE A 139 -0.56 -11.56 8.33
C ILE A 139 0.91 -11.91 8.46
N ARG A 140 1.77 -11.47 7.53
CA ARG A 140 3.21 -11.74 7.60
C ARG A 140 3.84 -11.20 8.87
N LYS A 141 3.52 -9.97 9.26
CA LYS A 141 4.00 -9.38 10.51
C LYS A 141 3.72 -10.28 11.71
N ARG A 142 2.53 -10.86 11.78
CA ARG A 142 2.16 -11.77 12.88
C ARG A 142 2.87 -13.10 12.80
N LEU A 143 2.97 -13.68 11.60
CA LEU A 143 3.57 -14.99 11.42
C LEU A 143 5.08 -15.00 11.65
N LEU A 144 5.75 -13.90 11.31
CA LEU A 144 7.19 -13.77 11.40
C LEU A 144 7.65 -12.97 12.65
N GLU A 145 6.68 -12.43 13.44
CA GLU A 145 6.95 -11.58 14.60
C GLU A 145 7.94 -10.43 14.28
N CYS A 146 7.89 -9.91 13.05
CA CYS A 146 8.81 -8.88 12.56
C CYS A 146 8.24 -7.48 12.68
N ASP A 147 9.11 -6.49 12.93
CA ASP A 147 8.77 -5.08 12.81
C ASP A 147 8.89 -4.63 11.36
N ILE A 148 7.81 -4.10 10.78
CA ILE A 148 7.81 -3.61 9.40
C ILE A 148 8.74 -2.41 9.18
N PHE A 149 9.13 -1.70 10.23
CA PHE A 149 10.03 -0.53 10.15
C PHE A 149 11.50 -0.89 10.30
N GLU A 150 11.82 -2.07 10.85
CA GLU A 150 13.17 -2.57 11.07
C GLU A 150 13.52 -3.77 10.16
N THR A 151 12.86 -3.87 9.01
CA THR A 151 13.08 -4.99 8.09
C THR A 151 14.36 -4.86 7.29
N SER A 152 14.99 -6.00 6.99
CA SER A 152 16.09 -6.08 6.03
C SER A 152 15.60 -5.89 4.59
N ILE A 153 16.53 -5.62 3.67
CA ILE A 153 16.25 -5.54 2.22
C ILE A 153 15.60 -6.82 1.71
N GLY A 154 16.13 -7.99 2.11
CA GLY A 154 15.60 -9.29 1.69
C GLY A 154 14.16 -9.48 2.15
N GLU A 155 13.87 -9.21 3.43
CA GLU A 155 12.50 -9.30 3.95
C GLU A 155 11.56 -8.30 3.24
N ARG A 156 12.01 -7.05 3.03
CA ARG A 156 11.19 -6.04 2.35
C ARG A 156 10.85 -6.44 0.93
N ILE A 157 11.82 -6.91 0.15
CA ILE A 157 11.61 -7.39 -1.22
C ILE A 157 10.53 -8.48 -1.24
N ILE A 158 10.65 -9.49 -0.37
CA ILE A 158 9.72 -10.61 -0.38
C ILE A 158 8.35 -10.22 0.15
N THR A 159 8.28 -9.42 1.20
CA THR A 159 7.00 -8.95 1.76
C THR A 159 6.19 -8.13 0.75
N GLU A 160 6.83 -7.20 0.05
CA GLU A 160 6.16 -6.43 -1.01
C GLU A 160 5.82 -7.31 -2.24
N GLY A 161 6.70 -8.27 -2.55
CA GLY A 161 6.44 -9.23 -3.62
C GLY A 161 5.24 -10.13 -3.34
N ILE A 162 5.11 -10.63 -2.11
CA ILE A 162 3.95 -11.43 -1.65
C ILE A 162 2.68 -10.59 -1.71
N ALA A 163 2.71 -9.36 -1.19
CA ALA A 163 1.56 -8.46 -1.18
C ALA A 163 1.05 -8.15 -2.59
N SER A 164 1.97 -7.86 -3.53
CA SER A 164 1.61 -7.59 -4.93
C SER A 164 1.07 -8.84 -5.65
N ASN A 165 1.60 -10.03 -5.37
CA ASN A 165 1.09 -11.28 -5.96
C ASN A 165 -0.28 -11.67 -5.36
N TYR A 166 -0.53 -11.46 -4.07
CA TYR A 166 -1.85 -11.67 -3.50
C TYR A 166 -2.89 -10.71 -4.12
N SER A 167 -2.51 -9.45 -4.30
CA SER A 167 -3.33 -8.49 -5.05
C SER A 167 -3.70 -9.00 -6.44
N ARG A 168 -2.76 -9.66 -7.15
CA ARG A 168 -3.00 -10.27 -8.45
C ARG A 168 -3.96 -11.46 -8.38
N GLU A 169 -3.88 -12.28 -7.34
CA GLU A 169 -4.81 -13.40 -7.15
C GLU A 169 -6.23 -12.89 -6.87
N MET A 170 -6.37 -11.84 -6.06
CA MET A 170 -7.68 -11.27 -5.69
C MET A 170 -8.31 -10.41 -6.78
N VAL A 171 -7.52 -9.79 -7.65
CA VAL A 171 -7.97 -8.92 -8.76
C VAL A 171 -7.27 -9.33 -10.05
N PRO A 172 -7.64 -10.45 -10.67
CA PRO A 172 -6.94 -10.96 -11.86
C PRO A 172 -7.12 -10.06 -13.08
N SER A 173 -6.27 -10.27 -14.08
CA SER A 173 -6.38 -9.65 -15.42
C SER A 173 -6.08 -8.15 -15.49
N LYS A 174 -5.26 -7.64 -14.57
CA LYS A 174 -4.64 -6.31 -14.67
C LYS A 174 -3.17 -6.42 -15.08
N THR A 175 -2.54 -5.28 -15.33
CA THR A 175 -1.10 -5.21 -15.65
C THR A 175 -0.23 -5.37 -14.41
N ASP A 176 1.02 -5.75 -14.59
CA ASP A 176 1.98 -5.86 -13.48
C ASP A 176 2.22 -4.49 -12.82
N SER A 177 2.16 -3.39 -13.61
CA SER A 177 2.25 -2.01 -13.11
C SER A 177 1.11 -1.65 -12.15
N PHE A 178 -0.09 -2.16 -12.41
CA PHE A 178 -1.25 -1.97 -11.52
C PHE A 178 -1.00 -2.57 -10.13
N TYR A 179 -0.49 -3.79 -10.06
CA TYR A 179 -0.24 -4.48 -8.77
C TYR A 179 0.94 -3.89 -8.00
N CYS A 180 1.96 -3.41 -8.70
CA CYS A 180 3.14 -2.79 -8.08
C CYS A 180 2.98 -1.29 -7.83
N ILE A 181 1.90 -0.67 -8.33
CA ILE A 181 1.61 0.78 -8.22
C ILE A 181 2.80 1.61 -8.75
N VAL A 182 3.25 1.29 -9.96
CA VAL A 182 4.36 1.95 -10.66
C VAL A 182 4.01 2.18 -12.14
N SER A 183 4.90 2.87 -12.88
CA SER A 183 4.76 3.00 -14.33
C SER A 183 5.10 1.71 -15.08
N GLU A 184 4.56 1.52 -16.28
CA GLU A 184 4.95 0.44 -17.18
C GLU A 184 6.44 0.49 -17.54
N ASP A 185 7.04 1.67 -17.61
CA ASP A 185 8.47 1.85 -17.85
C ASP A 185 9.30 1.24 -16.71
N THR A 186 8.88 1.42 -15.46
CA THR A 186 9.54 0.80 -14.30
C THR A 186 9.46 -0.72 -14.38
N VAL A 187 8.30 -1.28 -14.72
CA VAL A 187 8.11 -2.74 -14.90
C VAL A 187 9.05 -3.26 -16.00
N SER A 188 9.05 -2.61 -17.16
CA SER A 188 9.88 -3.00 -18.31
C SER A 188 11.38 -2.91 -18.00
N TRP A 189 11.79 -1.88 -17.28
CA TRP A 189 13.18 -1.73 -16.86
C TRP A 189 13.59 -2.87 -15.90
N VAL A 190 12.81 -3.14 -14.87
CA VAL A 190 13.12 -4.22 -13.91
C VAL A 190 13.15 -5.58 -14.59
N ALA A 191 12.20 -5.86 -15.48
CA ALA A 191 12.16 -7.14 -16.23
C ALA A 191 13.45 -7.41 -17.01
N THR A 192 14.13 -6.35 -17.50
CA THR A 192 15.39 -6.48 -18.25
C THR A 192 16.64 -6.35 -17.38
N HIS A 193 16.51 -5.97 -16.10
CA HIS A 193 17.63 -5.69 -15.19
C HIS A 193 17.62 -6.53 -13.91
N THR A 194 16.90 -7.65 -13.89
CA THR A 194 16.79 -8.51 -12.69
C THR A 194 18.15 -8.97 -12.17
N ASP A 195 19.06 -9.38 -13.05
CA ASP A 195 20.41 -9.82 -12.64
C ASP A 195 21.27 -8.66 -12.12
N PHE A 196 21.10 -7.46 -12.68
CA PHE A 196 21.75 -6.27 -12.17
C PHE A 196 21.30 -5.95 -10.75
N ILE A 197 19.97 -5.96 -10.50
CA ILE A 197 19.42 -5.72 -9.16
C ILE A 197 19.91 -6.80 -8.19
N ARG A 198 19.83 -8.08 -8.57
CA ARG A 198 20.31 -9.21 -7.75
C ARG A 198 21.77 -9.03 -7.33
N ASN A 199 22.64 -8.69 -8.28
CA ASN A 199 24.06 -8.46 -7.99
C ASN A 199 24.29 -7.26 -7.09
N TYR A 200 23.47 -6.22 -7.21
CA TYR A 200 23.56 -5.02 -6.39
C TYR A 200 23.20 -5.27 -4.93
N ILE A 201 22.15 -6.09 -4.67
CA ILE A 201 21.63 -6.31 -3.32
C ILE A 201 22.28 -7.48 -2.57
N LYS A 202 22.94 -8.42 -3.26
CA LYS A 202 23.37 -9.72 -2.71
C LYS A 202 24.17 -9.65 -1.42
N ASP A 203 25.03 -8.63 -1.28
CA ASP A 203 25.91 -8.48 -0.13
C ASP A 203 25.25 -7.69 1.03
N ASN A 204 24.03 -7.15 0.81
CA ASN A 204 23.31 -6.26 1.76
C ASN A 204 21.89 -6.76 2.07
N LEU A 205 21.57 -8.03 1.80
CA LEU A 205 20.23 -8.56 1.98
C LEU A 205 19.76 -8.57 3.45
N CYS A 206 20.72 -8.65 4.39
CA CYS A 206 20.43 -8.71 5.82
C CYS A 206 20.37 -7.33 6.51
N ASP A 207 20.65 -6.26 5.80
CA ASP A 207 20.60 -4.90 6.33
C ASP A 207 19.55 -4.03 5.61
N ASN A 208 19.49 -2.74 5.92
CA ASN A 208 18.54 -1.79 5.34
C ASN A 208 19.21 -0.63 4.56
N ILE A 209 20.50 -0.74 4.29
CA ILE A 209 21.31 0.36 3.67
C ILE A 209 20.73 0.76 2.30
N LEU A 210 20.31 -0.22 1.50
CA LEU A 210 19.79 0.00 0.14
C LEU A 210 18.27 0.28 0.10
N MET A 211 17.61 0.40 1.26
CA MET A 211 16.16 0.61 1.32
C MET A 211 15.74 1.86 0.53
N ARG A 212 16.53 2.92 0.63
CA ARG A 212 16.27 4.18 -0.05
C ARG A 212 16.28 4.01 -1.57
N ASP A 213 17.25 3.30 -2.11
CA ASP A 213 17.48 3.20 -3.55
C ASP A 213 16.39 2.35 -4.23
N LEU A 214 15.85 1.36 -3.53
CA LEU A 214 14.91 0.40 -4.08
C LEU A 214 13.44 0.74 -3.82
N PHE A 215 13.12 1.37 -2.69
CA PHE A 215 11.73 1.49 -2.23
C PHE A 215 11.22 2.93 -2.09
N TYR A 216 12.10 3.95 -2.06
CA TYR A 216 11.65 5.34 -1.92
C TYR A 216 11.53 6.08 -3.26
N MET A 217 10.79 7.18 -3.22
CA MET A 217 10.48 8.01 -4.40
C MET A 217 11.65 8.88 -4.89
N TYR A 218 12.78 8.87 -4.19
CA TYR A 218 13.96 9.71 -4.48
C TYR A 218 15.19 8.83 -4.71
N ALA A 219 15.03 7.78 -5.50
CA ALA A 219 16.14 6.93 -5.87
C ALA A 219 17.26 7.77 -6.52
N ASP A 220 18.49 7.44 -6.18
CA ASP A 220 19.63 7.94 -6.92
C ASP A 220 19.53 7.46 -8.38
N ILE A 221 20.12 8.21 -9.27
CA ILE A 221 19.98 8.20 -10.74
C ILE A 221 20.02 6.80 -11.40
N SER A 222 20.41 5.77 -10.68
CA SER A 222 20.65 4.42 -11.24
C SER A 222 19.41 3.51 -11.26
N PHE A 223 18.38 3.80 -10.47
CA PHE A 223 17.19 2.92 -10.33
C PHE A 223 15.90 3.68 -10.59
N PRO A 224 14.95 3.08 -11.29
CA PRO A 224 13.59 3.61 -11.34
C PRO A 224 12.96 3.65 -9.95
N VAL A 225 12.11 4.65 -9.74
CA VAL A 225 11.35 4.80 -8.50
C VAL A 225 10.59 3.51 -8.16
N ARG A 226 10.75 3.03 -6.91
CA ARG A 226 10.04 1.84 -6.41
C ARG A 226 10.36 0.53 -7.15
N CYS A 227 11.53 0.42 -7.79
CA CYS A 227 11.91 -0.79 -8.52
C CYS A 227 11.97 -2.04 -7.63
N GLY A 228 12.21 -1.90 -6.33
CA GLY A 228 12.21 -3.00 -5.36
C GLY A 228 10.86 -3.71 -5.24
N TYR A 229 9.74 -2.99 -5.40
CA TYR A 229 8.40 -3.58 -5.45
C TYR A 229 8.25 -4.51 -6.65
N VAL A 230 8.65 -4.04 -7.83
CA VAL A 230 8.55 -4.83 -9.06
C VAL A 230 9.50 -6.02 -9.02
N TYR A 231 10.72 -5.82 -8.52
CA TYR A 231 11.68 -6.92 -8.38
C TYR A 231 11.14 -8.00 -7.43
N GLY A 232 10.62 -7.63 -6.27
CA GLY A 232 9.98 -8.54 -5.33
C GLY A 232 8.79 -9.27 -5.95
N TYR A 233 7.94 -8.55 -6.70
CA TYR A 233 6.82 -9.14 -7.41
C TYR A 233 7.27 -10.25 -8.37
N PHE A 234 8.31 -10.03 -9.19
CA PHE A 234 8.81 -11.05 -10.11
C PHE A 234 9.47 -12.22 -9.40
N VAL A 235 10.25 -11.97 -8.35
CA VAL A 235 10.90 -13.05 -7.56
C VAL A 235 9.83 -13.95 -6.95
N VAL A 236 8.82 -13.40 -6.31
CA VAL A 236 7.75 -14.19 -5.67
C VAL A 236 6.89 -14.88 -6.72
N LYS A 237 6.55 -14.21 -7.81
CA LYS A 237 5.79 -14.80 -8.92
C LYS A 237 6.49 -16.06 -9.47
N ASN A 238 7.79 -15.96 -9.75
CA ASN A 238 8.57 -17.09 -10.23
C ASN A 238 8.63 -18.22 -9.20
N TYR A 239 8.82 -17.91 -7.92
CA TYR A 239 8.82 -18.90 -6.84
C TYR A 239 7.48 -19.65 -6.76
N LEU A 240 6.36 -18.96 -6.84
CA LEU A 240 5.03 -19.56 -6.84
C LEU A 240 4.83 -20.48 -8.06
N GLU A 241 5.19 -20.00 -9.25
CA GLU A 241 5.06 -20.76 -10.51
C GLU A 241 5.96 -22.01 -10.53
N GLU A 242 7.22 -21.90 -10.10
CA GLU A 242 8.16 -23.02 -10.04
C GLU A 242 7.72 -24.13 -9.07
N ASN A 243 7.05 -23.77 -7.98
CA ASN A 243 6.65 -24.70 -6.93
C ASN A 243 5.17 -25.10 -6.98
N GLY A 244 4.38 -24.53 -7.89
CA GLY A 244 2.93 -24.79 -8.00
C GLY A 244 2.14 -24.33 -6.77
N LEU A 245 2.56 -23.24 -6.13
CA LEU A 245 2.00 -22.69 -4.90
C LEU A 245 1.13 -21.47 -5.17
N GLN A 246 0.24 -21.16 -4.21
CA GLN A 246 -0.51 -19.90 -4.11
C GLN A 246 0.11 -19.01 -3.02
N VAL A 247 -0.22 -17.71 -3.02
CA VAL A 247 0.34 -16.78 -2.03
C VAL A 247 0.03 -17.19 -0.59
N LYS A 248 -1.16 -17.72 -0.33
CA LYS A 248 -1.55 -18.18 1.01
C LYS A 248 -0.64 -19.28 1.57
N ASP A 249 0.00 -20.08 0.70
CA ASP A 249 0.90 -21.15 1.10
C ASP A 249 2.27 -20.65 1.57
N ILE A 250 2.62 -19.41 1.23
CA ILE A 250 3.93 -18.81 1.49
C ILE A 250 3.92 -17.61 2.45
N LEU A 251 2.78 -17.26 3.02
CA LEU A 251 2.65 -16.07 3.90
C LEU A 251 3.62 -16.09 5.08
N GLY A 252 3.94 -17.27 5.64
CA GLY A 252 4.86 -17.44 6.77
C GLY A 252 6.26 -17.94 6.39
N ILE A 253 6.58 -18.04 5.09
CA ILE A 253 7.91 -18.51 4.66
C ILE A 253 8.95 -17.41 4.85
N ASP A 254 10.12 -17.77 5.37
CA ASP A 254 11.28 -16.88 5.51
C ASP A 254 11.75 -16.41 4.12
N TRP A 255 12.09 -15.14 4.01
CA TRP A 255 12.53 -14.53 2.76
C TRP A 255 13.77 -15.21 2.15
N LYS A 256 14.65 -15.78 3.00
CA LYS A 256 15.85 -16.49 2.54
C LYS A 256 15.53 -17.73 1.71
N GLU A 257 14.45 -18.43 2.07
CA GLU A 257 13.99 -19.58 1.31
C GLU A 257 13.49 -19.17 -0.08
N ILE A 258 12.74 -18.09 -0.16
CA ILE A 258 12.19 -17.59 -1.43
C ILE A 258 13.30 -17.01 -2.33
N LEU A 259 14.26 -16.26 -1.76
CA LEU A 259 15.43 -15.74 -2.49
C LEU A 259 16.50 -16.81 -2.78
N LYS A 260 16.40 -18.00 -2.18
CA LYS A 260 17.38 -19.10 -2.32
C LYS A 260 18.81 -18.68 -1.90
N VAL A 261 18.94 -18.00 -0.74
CA VAL A 261 20.20 -17.51 -0.16
C VAL A 261 20.42 -18.06 1.25
#